data_162f0d71bbaf6db25a574d650f94ff36
#
_entry.id   162f0d71bbaf6db25a574d650f94ff36
#
_cell.length_a   1.000
_cell.length_b   1.000
_cell.length_c   1.000
_cell.angle_alpha   90.00
_cell.angle_beta   90.00
_cell.angle_gamma   90.00
#
_symmetry.space_group_name_H-M   'P 1'
#
loop_
_entity.id
_entity.type
_entity.pdbx_description
1 polymer ?
#
loop_
_entity_poly.entity_id
_entity_poly.type
_entity_poly.pdbx_seq_one_letter_code
_entity_poly.pdbx_strand_id
1 'polypeptide(L)'
;MIALRPWSSAWHRGFPTVEAVKIAEQNDRFRAGLLAGDASDLRGQVVVTSAVNAMGRDFVTAALMAVAGDSTFTPDNDPYGDHGFGSVTVLTIKLFWKFDLYDEELVYGSPAPANPAVTRRVLTIMFPTDY
;
A
#
# COMPACT_ATOMS: atom_id res chain seq x y z
N MET A 1 -7.10 -2.47 -11.17
CA MET A 1 -7.19 -3.88 -10.78
C MET A 1 -6.33 -4.15 -9.56
N ILE A 2 -6.82 -4.96 -8.68
CA ILE A 2 -6.10 -5.30 -7.46
C ILE A 2 -5.09 -6.41 -7.77
N ALA A 3 -3.89 -6.32 -7.22
CA ALA A 3 -2.89 -7.35 -7.34
C ALA A 3 -3.42 -8.67 -6.77
N LEU A 4 -2.99 -9.77 -7.35
CA LEU A 4 -3.42 -11.07 -6.89
C LEU A 4 -2.86 -11.32 -5.49
N ARG A 5 -3.77 -11.53 -4.55
CA ARG A 5 -3.40 -11.91 -3.20
C ARG A 5 -3.48 -13.41 -3.06
N PRO A 6 -2.66 -13.99 -2.19
CA PRO A 6 -2.84 -15.39 -1.86
C PRO A 6 -4.27 -15.61 -1.35
N TRP A 7 -4.93 -16.62 -1.85
CA TRP A 7 -6.26 -16.98 -1.38
C TRP A 7 -6.25 -17.47 0.06
N SER A 8 -5.13 -17.98 0.53
CA SER A 8 -4.96 -18.39 1.91
C SER A 8 -4.40 -17.21 2.72
N SER A 9 -4.92 -17.03 3.92
CA SER A 9 -4.49 -15.95 4.78
C SER A 9 -3.00 -16.06 5.13
N ALA A 10 -2.30 -14.94 5.08
CA ALA A 10 -0.92 -14.84 5.55
C ALA A 10 -0.82 -15.03 7.06
N TRP A 11 -1.92 -14.92 7.78
CA TRP A 11 -2.00 -15.12 9.22
C TRP A 11 -2.35 -16.56 9.59
N HIS A 12 -2.08 -17.51 8.72
CA HIS A 12 -2.34 -18.91 9.00
C HIS A 12 -1.69 -19.29 10.34
N ARG A 13 -2.50 -19.85 11.25
CA ARG A 13 -2.08 -20.18 12.62
C ARG A 13 -1.55 -18.98 13.41
N GLY A 14 -2.02 -17.78 13.08
CA GLY A 14 -1.64 -16.57 13.79
C GLY A 14 -0.34 -15.92 13.33
N PHE A 15 0.27 -16.42 12.25
CA PHE A 15 1.52 -15.88 11.74
C PHE A 15 1.41 -15.61 10.24
N PRO A 16 1.99 -14.50 9.74
CA PRO A 16 2.07 -14.25 8.32
C PRO A 16 3.06 -15.21 7.65
N THR A 17 2.88 -15.45 6.35
CA THR A 17 3.84 -16.23 5.57
C THR A 17 5.14 -15.47 5.40
N VAL A 18 6.22 -16.18 5.04
CA VAL A 18 7.52 -15.56 4.76
C VAL A 18 7.39 -14.56 3.62
N GLU A 19 6.64 -14.91 2.57
CA GLU A 19 6.42 -13.99 1.45
C GLU A 19 5.69 -12.74 1.90
N ALA A 20 4.63 -12.88 2.72
CA ALA A 20 3.88 -11.75 3.22
C ALA A 20 4.75 -10.81 4.06
N VAL A 21 5.63 -11.36 4.89
CA VAL A 21 6.57 -10.56 5.70
C VAL A 21 7.49 -9.73 4.80
N LYS A 22 7.99 -10.33 3.72
CA LYS A 22 8.84 -9.60 2.76
C LYS A 22 8.08 -8.49 2.06
N ILE A 23 6.85 -8.76 1.64
CA ILE A 23 6.00 -7.76 1.00
C ILE A 23 5.70 -6.64 1.99
N ALA A 24 5.38 -6.97 3.24
CA ALA A 24 5.11 -5.97 4.28
C ALA A 24 6.30 -5.04 4.49
N GLU A 25 7.50 -5.60 4.58
CA GLU A 25 8.72 -4.80 4.73
C GLU A 25 8.91 -3.86 3.55
N GLN A 26 8.71 -4.36 2.34
CA GLN A 26 8.84 -3.54 1.14
C GLN A 26 7.78 -2.45 1.08
N ASN A 27 6.52 -2.80 1.40
CA ASN A 27 5.43 -1.83 1.42
C ASN A 27 5.68 -0.74 2.46
N ASP A 28 6.13 -1.12 3.65
CA ASP A 28 6.46 -0.15 4.70
C ASP A 28 7.58 0.78 4.27
N ARG A 29 8.62 0.23 3.65
CA ARG A 29 9.76 1.01 3.17
C ARG A 29 9.35 1.95 2.05
N PHE A 30 8.48 1.51 1.14
CA PHE A 30 7.97 2.36 0.07
C PHE A 30 7.18 3.53 0.65
N ARG A 31 6.30 3.27 1.61
CA ARG A 31 5.51 4.34 2.25
C ARG A 31 6.41 5.31 3.01
N ALA A 32 7.36 4.82 3.75
CA ALA A 32 8.31 5.69 4.46
C ALA A 32 9.09 6.57 3.47
N GLY A 33 9.39 6.03 2.30
CA GLY A 33 10.11 6.75 1.24
C GLY A 33 9.31 7.85 0.56
N LEU A 34 7.98 7.94 0.80
CA LEU A 34 7.16 9.00 0.21
C LEU A 34 7.66 10.39 0.57
N LEU A 35 8.22 10.54 1.77
CA LEU A 35 8.72 11.82 2.26
C LEU A 35 10.23 11.95 2.08
N ALA A 36 10.95 10.84 2.16
CA ALA A 36 12.42 10.84 2.13
C ALA A 36 13.00 10.57 0.74
N GLY A 37 12.21 10.01 -0.17
CA GLY A 37 12.67 9.68 -1.52
C GLY A 37 13.70 8.55 -1.55
N ASP A 38 13.56 7.55 -0.70
CA ASP A 38 14.64 6.65 -0.31
C ASP A 38 14.34 5.17 -0.55
N ALA A 39 13.43 4.84 -1.47
CA ALA A 39 13.10 3.47 -1.79
C ALA A 39 13.45 3.13 -3.25
N SER A 40 14.67 3.46 -3.66
CA SER A 40 15.09 3.45 -5.06
C SER A 40 15.09 2.07 -5.70
N ASP A 41 15.19 1.00 -4.91
CA ASP A 41 15.09 -0.37 -5.44
C ASP A 41 13.65 -0.85 -5.61
N LEU A 42 12.67 -0.08 -5.12
CA LEU A 42 11.26 -0.43 -5.20
C LEU A 42 10.59 0.40 -6.28
N ARG A 43 10.39 -0.21 -7.44
CA ARG A 43 9.76 0.48 -8.57
C ARG A 43 8.27 0.60 -8.33
N GLY A 44 7.77 1.83 -8.40
CA GLY A 44 6.36 2.06 -8.18
C GLY A 44 5.96 3.51 -8.34
N GLN A 45 4.71 3.77 -8.08
CA GLN A 45 4.14 5.10 -8.15
C GLN A 45 3.08 5.30 -7.08
N VAL A 46 2.83 6.56 -6.76
CA VAL A 46 1.78 6.98 -5.84
C VAL A 46 0.69 7.64 -6.64
N VAL A 47 -0.54 7.23 -6.40
CA VAL A 47 -1.73 7.77 -7.07
C VAL A 47 -2.70 8.25 -6.00
N VAL A 48 -3.25 9.44 -6.17
CA VAL A 48 -4.39 9.89 -5.38
C VAL A 48 -5.60 9.97 -6.31
N THR A 49 -6.77 9.61 -5.80
CA THR A 49 -7.99 9.73 -6.61
C THR A 49 -8.28 11.20 -6.91
N SER A 50 -9.05 11.44 -7.96
CA SER A 50 -9.42 12.82 -8.32
C SER A 50 -10.15 13.52 -7.18
N ALA A 51 -10.98 12.79 -6.44
CA ALA A 51 -11.70 13.36 -5.29
C ALA A 51 -10.74 13.79 -4.19
N VAL A 52 -9.73 12.99 -3.87
CA VAL A 52 -8.70 13.37 -2.88
C VAL A 52 -7.90 14.56 -3.40
N ASN A 53 -7.51 14.53 -4.67
CA ASN A 53 -6.72 15.61 -5.26
C ASN A 53 -7.48 16.94 -5.26
N ALA A 54 -8.80 16.89 -5.40
CA ALA A 54 -9.64 18.08 -5.38
C ALA A 54 -9.68 18.80 -4.04
N MET A 55 -9.22 18.14 -2.97
CA MET A 55 -9.13 18.75 -1.64
C MET A 55 -8.00 19.78 -1.53
N GLY A 56 -7.09 19.79 -2.49
CA GLY A 56 -6.00 20.75 -2.53
C GLY A 56 -4.66 20.20 -2.05
N ARG A 57 -3.61 20.95 -2.36
CA ARG A 57 -2.22 20.52 -2.10
C ARG A 57 -1.96 20.21 -0.63
N ASP A 58 -2.43 21.07 0.26
CA ASP A 58 -2.13 20.90 1.69
C ASP A 58 -2.76 19.63 2.24
N PHE A 59 -3.98 19.33 1.80
CA PHE A 59 -4.66 18.11 2.21
C PHE A 59 -3.91 16.88 1.67
N VAL A 60 -3.52 16.92 0.40
CA VAL A 60 -2.78 15.80 -0.23
C VAL A 60 -1.45 15.58 0.50
N THR A 61 -0.74 16.64 0.83
CA THR A 61 0.52 16.55 1.59
C THR A 61 0.29 15.90 2.95
N ALA A 62 -0.74 16.35 3.65
CA ALA A 62 -1.08 15.77 4.97
C ALA A 62 -1.47 14.30 4.83
N ALA A 63 -2.19 13.94 3.76
CA ALA A 63 -2.54 12.56 3.48
C ALA A 63 -1.30 11.69 3.25
N LEU A 64 -0.35 12.16 2.45
CA LEU A 64 0.91 11.46 2.21
C LEU A 64 1.67 11.22 3.51
N MET A 65 1.72 12.24 4.37
CA MET A 65 2.39 12.12 5.66
C MET A 65 1.71 11.08 6.55
N ALA A 66 0.40 11.09 6.60
CA ALA A 66 -0.36 10.14 7.41
C ALA A 66 -0.17 8.71 6.92
N VAL A 67 -0.21 8.51 5.60
CA VAL A 67 0.00 7.19 5.00
C VAL A 67 1.42 6.69 5.24
N ALA A 68 2.41 7.57 5.10
CA ALA A 68 3.81 7.20 5.33
C ALA A 68 4.06 6.72 6.76
N GLY A 69 3.34 7.29 7.72
CA GLY A 69 3.53 6.96 9.14
C GLY A 69 2.60 5.90 9.70
N ASP A 70 1.69 5.37 8.90
CA ASP A 70 0.73 4.38 9.40
C ASP A 70 1.44 3.08 9.78
N SER A 71 1.23 2.63 11.01
CA SER A 71 1.82 1.39 11.53
C SER A 71 0.82 0.55 12.32
N THR A 72 -0.49 0.81 12.13
CA THR A 72 -1.54 0.18 12.94
C THR A 72 -2.05 -1.09 12.27
N PHE A 73 -1.21 -2.13 12.25
CA PHE A 73 -1.57 -3.39 11.60
C PHE A 73 -1.88 -4.46 12.63
N THR A 74 -3.03 -5.12 12.43
CA THR A 74 -3.48 -6.24 13.27
C THR A 74 -4.01 -7.34 12.33
N PRO A 75 -4.20 -8.57 12.83
CA PRO A 75 -4.82 -9.62 12.00
C PRO A 75 -6.20 -9.23 11.46
N ASP A 76 -6.94 -8.38 12.17
CA ASP A 76 -8.27 -7.97 11.74
C ASP A 76 -8.23 -6.98 10.57
N ASN A 77 -7.33 -6.00 10.61
CA ASN A 77 -7.24 -4.99 9.56
C ASN A 77 -6.21 -5.32 8.49
N ASP A 78 -5.38 -6.33 8.72
CA ASP A 78 -4.32 -6.76 7.80
C ASP A 78 -4.27 -8.29 7.77
N PRO A 79 -5.34 -8.92 7.26
CA PRO A 79 -5.48 -10.38 7.33
C PRO A 79 -4.41 -11.17 6.57
N TYR A 80 -3.78 -10.55 5.58
CA TYR A 80 -2.70 -11.20 4.84
C TYR A 80 -1.32 -10.96 5.46
N GLY A 81 -1.21 -10.00 6.37
CA GLY A 81 0.04 -9.66 7.00
C GLY A 81 1.07 -9.03 6.06
N ASP A 82 0.63 -8.50 4.91
CA ASP A 82 1.52 -7.93 3.90
C ASP A 82 1.53 -6.40 3.91
N HIS A 83 0.80 -5.78 4.83
CA HIS A 83 0.68 -4.32 4.93
C HIS A 83 0.26 -3.68 3.60
N GLY A 84 -0.73 -4.29 2.95
CA GLY A 84 -1.17 -3.86 1.63
C GLY A 84 -2.37 -2.93 1.64
N PHE A 85 -2.94 -2.65 2.80
CA PHE A 85 -4.13 -1.80 2.93
C PHE A 85 -4.13 -1.17 4.31
N GLY A 86 -4.59 0.07 4.39
CA GLY A 86 -4.74 0.75 5.67
C GLY A 86 -5.74 1.88 5.62
N SER A 87 -6.00 2.43 6.79
CA SER A 87 -6.93 3.54 7.00
C SER A 87 -6.25 4.58 7.86
N VAL A 88 -6.33 5.83 7.44
CA VAL A 88 -5.80 6.97 8.21
C VAL A 88 -6.85 8.06 8.28
N THR A 89 -6.65 9.00 9.21
CA THR A 89 -7.54 10.15 9.35
C THR A 89 -6.75 11.43 9.20
N VAL A 90 -7.22 12.31 8.32
CA VAL A 90 -6.62 13.63 8.09
C VAL A 90 -7.69 14.68 8.32
N LEU A 91 -7.47 15.56 9.31
CA LEU A 91 -8.45 16.61 9.63
C LEU A 91 -9.86 16.04 9.82
N THR A 92 -9.97 14.96 10.58
CA THR A 92 -11.23 14.24 10.84
C THR A 92 -11.80 13.49 9.64
N ILE A 93 -11.14 13.52 8.50
CA ILE A 93 -11.60 12.86 7.27
C ILE A 93 -10.86 11.53 7.12
N LYS A 94 -11.63 10.46 6.98
CA LYS A 94 -11.08 9.12 6.82
C LYS A 94 -10.64 8.88 5.39
N LEU A 95 -9.45 8.31 5.23
CA LEU A 95 -8.89 7.90 3.94
C LEU A 95 -8.49 6.45 4.00
N PHE A 96 -8.59 5.77 2.86
CA PHE A 96 -7.98 4.46 2.65
C PHE A 96 -6.73 4.60 1.80
N TRP A 97 -5.78 3.69 2.01
CA TRP A 97 -4.66 3.51 1.10
C TRP A 97 -4.50 2.03 0.82
N LYS A 98 -4.05 1.72 -0.40
CA LYS A 98 -3.83 0.33 -0.78
C LYS A 98 -2.65 0.22 -1.73
N PHE A 99 -1.99 -0.93 -1.69
CA PHE A 99 -0.99 -1.33 -2.68
C PHE A 99 -1.59 -2.32 -3.64
N ASP A 100 -1.29 -2.13 -4.92
CA ASP A 100 -1.45 -3.14 -5.95
C ASP A 100 -0.05 -3.47 -6.45
N LEU A 101 0.25 -4.76 -6.55
CA LEU A 101 1.56 -5.25 -6.95
C LEU A 101 1.43 -5.85 -8.35
N TYR A 102 1.80 -5.07 -9.35
CA TYR A 102 1.63 -5.42 -10.75
C TYR A 102 2.88 -6.04 -11.35
N ASP A 103 2.70 -6.71 -12.50
CA ASP A 103 3.81 -7.09 -13.36
C ASP A 103 4.47 -5.84 -13.96
N GLU A 104 5.50 -6.04 -14.74
CA GLU A 104 6.28 -4.92 -15.30
C GLU A 104 5.49 -4.08 -16.30
N GLU A 105 4.46 -4.65 -16.92
CA GLU A 105 3.58 -3.94 -17.86
C GLU A 105 2.40 -3.24 -17.19
N LEU A 106 2.25 -3.39 -15.87
CA LEU A 106 1.13 -2.82 -15.11
C LEU A 106 -0.24 -3.34 -15.60
N VAL A 107 -0.29 -4.58 -16.06
CA VAL A 107 -1.50 -5.18 -16.60
C VAL A 107 -2.08 -6.22 -15.65
N TYR A 108 -1.25 -7.13 -15.18
CA TYR A 108 -1.69 -8.21 -14.29
C TYR A 108 -0.95 -8.13 -12.96
N GLY A 109 -1.42 -8.91 -11.99
CA GLY A 109 -0.68 -9.06 -10.74
C GLY A 109 0.71 -9.61 -10.98
N SER A 110 1.67 -9.20 -10.16
CA SER A 110 3.04 -9.66 -10.29
C SER A 110 3.12 -11.18 -10.13
N PRO A 111 3.89 -11.87 -10.98
CA PRO A 111 4.11 -13.31 -10.83
C PRO A 111 4.96 -13.65 -9.60
N ALA A 112 5.70 -12.68 -9.08
CA ALA A 112 6.52 -12.83 -7.89
C ALA A 112 6.45 -11.55 -7.05
N PRO A 113 5.34 -11.34 -6.30
CA PRO A 113 5.09 -10.06 -5.63
C PRO A 113 6.17 -9.64 -4.64
N ALA A 114 6.88 -10.58 -4.04
CA ALA A 114 7.96 -10.29 -3.11
C ALA A 114 9.28 -9.98 -3.79
N ASN A 115 9.35 -10.09 -5.11
CA ASN A 115 10.56 -9.80 -5.88
C ASN A 115 10.46 -8.41 -6.50
N PRO A 116 11.20 -7.42 -5.97
CA PRO A 116 11.12 -6.04 -6.50
C PRO A 116 11.58 -5.92 -7.95
N ALA A 117 12.40 -6.83 -8.43
CA ALA A 117 12.92 -6.76 -9.79
C ALA A 117 11.84 -6.94 -10.86
N VAL A 118 10.76 -7.66 -10.53
CA VAL A 118 9.68 -7.95 -11.48
C VAL A 118 8.33 -7.38 -11.02
N THR A 119 8.32 -6.54 -10.00
CA THR A 119 7.10 -6.01 -9.41
C THR A 119 7.07 -4.49 -9.49
N ARG A 120 5.93 -3.95 -9.95
CA ARG A 120 5.65 -2.52 -9.97
C ARG A 120 4.58 -2.24 -8.95
N ARG A 121 4.90 -1.44 -7.93
CA ARG A 121 3.97 -1.07 -6.86
C ARG A 121 3.15 0.13 -7.27
N VAL A 122 1.85 0.08 -6.99
CA VAL A 122 0.99 1.26 -7.11
C VAL A 122 0.31 1.47 -5.77
N LEU A 123 0.67 2.55 -5.12
CA LEU A 123 0.04 2.98 -3.87
C LEU A 123 -1.06 3.98 -4.22
N THR A 124 -2.30 3.64 -3.89
CA THR A 124 -3.45 4.50 -4.15
C THR A 124 -3.99 5.03 -2.84
N ILE A 125 -4.20 6.34 -2.77
CA ILE A 125 -4.83 7.00 -1.62
C ILE A 125 -6.21 7.49 -2.09
N MET A 126 -7.24 7.15 -1.32
CA MET A 126 -8.61 7.34 -1.76
C MET A 126 -9.53 7.62 -0.58
N PHE A 127 -10.71 8.19 -0.85
CA PHE A 127 -11.78 8.17 0.13
C PHE A 127 -12.39 6.76 0.18
N PRO A 128 -13.02 6.37 1.31
CA PRO A 128 -13.72 5.08 1.36
C PRO A 128 -14.76 4.93 0.25
N THR A 129 -15.38 6.03 -0.16
CA THR A 129 -16.39 6.02 -1.24
C THR A 129 -15.78 5.81 -2.63
N ASP A 130 -14.48 5.97 -2.77
CA ASP A 130 -13.77 5.73 -4.04
C ASP A 130 -13.39 4.26 -4.21
N TYR A 131 -13.49 3.50 -3.14
CA TYR A 131 -13.08 2.10 -3.13
C TYR A 131 -14.11 1.20 -3.89
#